data_e3f09c9049adc1a883ac946b4264b4fc
#
_entry.id   e3f09c9049adc1a883ac946b4264b4fc
#
_cell.length_a   1.000
_cell.length_b   1.000
_cell.length_c   1.000
_cell.angle_alpha   90.00
_cell.angle_beta   90.00
_cell.angle_gamma   90.00
#
_symmetry.space_group_name_H-M   'P 1'
#
loop_
_entity.id
_entity.type
_entity.pdbx_description
1 polymer ?
#
loop_
_entity_poly.entity_id
_entity_poly.type
_entity_poly.pdbx_seq_one_letter_code
_entity_poly.pdbx_strand_id
1 'polypeptide(L)'
;MKNRAHLRESSELFMRFGPTAVVVLLTALFGIVDTLRWGLVITLPLLLLAAYDFFQRQHTLWRNYPLLAHIRWIMEDLRPYARAYVVEGDLEGRPFNHQQRALVYARAKGQLDSHPFGTELDVYSDEYEWLAHSIVPNAQAPLEWRVDVGSRQCTQPYSAALLNISAMSFGSLSANAIMALNKGAAAGNFYHDTGEGGISRYHRSHGGDLVWEIGSGYFGCRTDDGQFDPAQFADAAHDPQVKMVEIKLSQGAKPGHGGVLPGSKVTQEIAEARGVPVGSDCISPPAHATFSTPIGLLEWAGELRELSGGKPVGIKLCVGKPHEVFAIMKAMRETGITLDYIVVDGAEGGTGAAPVEFSNRVGMPLREGLILVRNALVGTGLKPEVKLAAAGMVHSGAGMAMNFGLGADWCNAGRGFMFALGCVQSMKCHADTCPTGIATQDATRQRGLVPMEKAERVARFQRHTLHSFREMVVAMGLDNPWQIAPAHISERQNGAQSDSIDRLHHFLEPGELLDSPESTPYASAWAAARADTFGEAA
;
A
#
# COMPACT_ATOMS: atom_id res chain seq x y z
N MET A 1 8.43 -35.33 47.37
CA MET A 1 8.54 -33.96 46.85
C MET A 1 10.00 -33.45 46.73
N LYS A 2 10.90 -33.72 47.66
CA LYS A 2 12.31 -33.28 47.62
C LYS A 2 13.07 -33.75 46.36
N ASN A 3 12.93 -35.02 45.92
CA ASN A 3 13.61 -35.54 44.73
C ASN A 3 13.20 -34.87 43.39
N ARG A 4 11.94 -34.40 43.28
CA ARG A 4 11.49 -33.67 42.08
C ARG A 4 12.03 -32.23 42.02
N ALA A 5 12.27 -31.60 43.16
CA ALA A 5 12.87 -30.27 43.24
C ALA A 5 14.36 -30.32 42.83
N HIS A 6 15.13 -31.27 43.34
CA HIS A 6 16.54 -31.48 42.97
C HIS A 6 16.72 -31.83 41.48
N LEU A 7 15.84 -32.63 40.91
CA LEU A 7 15.88 -32.98 39.46
C LEU A 7 15.58 -31.75 38.58
N ARG A 8 14.67 -30.88 38.99
CA ARG A 8 14.39 -29.60 38.31
C ARG A 8 15.59 -28.63 38.36
N GLU A 9 16.17 -28.50 39.56
CA GLU A 9 17.32 -27.62 39.76
C GLU A 9 18.56 -28.08 39.00
N SER A 10 18.82 -29.38 38.94
CA SER A 10 19.92 -29.97 38.14
C SER A 10 19.65 -29.83 36.63
N SER A 11 18.43 -30.00 36.15
CA SER A 11 18.08 -29.81 34.74
C SER A 11 18.17 -28.34 34.31
N GLU A 12 17.83 -27.43 35.19
CA GLU A 12 17.94 -25.99 34.93
C GLU A 12 19.39 -25.51 34.88
N LEU A 13 20.24 -25.97 35.78
CA LEU A 13 21.70 -25.72 35.75
C LEU A 13 22.35 -26.29 34.48
N PHE A 14 21.95 -27.49 34.07
CA PHE A 14 22.42 -28.09 32.81
C PHE A 14 21.99 -27.29 31.58
N MET A 15 20.73 -26.84 31.53
CA MET A 15 20.25 -25.98 30.44
C MET A 15 20.98 -24.64 30.40
N ARG A 16 21.33 -24.06 31.56
CA ARG A 16 22.01 -22.76 31.63
C ARG A 16 23.47 -22.84 31.19
N PHE A 17 24.23 -23.80 31.72
CA PHE A 17 25.67 -23.85 31.58
C PHE A 17 26.21 -25.08 30.82
N GLY A 18 25.38 -26.10 30.59
CA GLY A 18 25.75 -27.31 29.89
C GLY A 18 26.40 -27.07 28.52
N PRO A 19 25.79 -26.29 27.62
CA PRO A 19 26.39 -25.98 26.31
C PRO A 19 27.75 -25.32 26.43
N THR A 20 27.92 -24.38 27.35
CA THR A 20 29.22 -23.72 27.63
C THR A 20 30.23 -24.70 28.16
N ALA A 21 29.84 -25.57 29.10
CA ALA A 21 30.74 -26.61 29.65
C ALA A 21 31.20 -27.60 28.58
N VAL A 22 30.29 -28.00 27.67
CA VAL A 22 30.65 -28.86 26.53
C VAL A 22 31.64 -28.17 25.60
N VAL A 23 31.47 -26.90 25.30
CA VAL A 23 32.41 -26.13 24.46
C VAL A 23 33.79 -26.03 25.16
N VAL A 24 33.82 -25.76 26.47
CA VAL A 24 35.09 -25.73 27.23
C VAL A 24 35.80 -27.06 27.17
N LEU A 25 35.09 -28.19 27.41
CA LEU A 25 35.69 -29.54 27.36
C LEU A 25 36.17 -29.89 25.95
N LEU A 26 35.43 -29.57 24.91
CA LEU A 26 35.82 -29.80 23.52
C LEU A 26 37.06 -28.94 23.14
N THR A 27 37.07 -27.68 23.59
CA THR A 27 38.23 -26.81 23.34
C THR A 27 39.48 -27.34 24.00
N ALA A 28 39.40 -27.81 25.25
CA ALA A 28 40.51 -28.44 25.94
C ALA A 28 40.96 -29.73 25.22
N LEU A 29 40.04 -30.59 24.83
CA LEU A 29 40.34 -31.83 24.09
C LEU A 29 41.05 -31.53 22.75
N PHE A 30 40.56 -30.59 21.96
CA PHE A 30 41.16 -30.20 20.68
C PHE A 30 42.50 -29.47 20.84
N GLY A 31 42.76 -28.86 21.99
CA GLY A 31 44.05 -28.29 22.33
C GLY A 31 45.13 -29.35 22.67
N ILE A 32 44.70 -30.50 23.23
CA ILE A 32 45.59 -31.56 23.69
C ILE A 32 45.86 -32.59 22.57
N VAL A 33 44.86 -32.92 21.75
CA VAL A 33 44.93 -33.96 20.72
C VAL A 33 45.32 -33.36 19.37
N ASP A 34 46.56 -33.55 18.93
CA ASP A 34 47.09 -32.94 17.70
C ASP A 34 46.25 -33.20 16.44
N THR A 35 45.73 -34.41 16.27
CA THR A 35 44.92 -34.82 15.12
C THR A 35 43.58 -34.10 15.07
N LEU A 36 43.12 -33.54 16.19
CA LEU A 36 41.83 -32.86 16.32
C LEU A 36 41.96 -31.33 16.42
N ARG A 37 43.18 -30.77 16.34
CA ARG A 37 43.43 -29.33 16.52
C ARG A 37 42.62 -28.42 15.61
N TRP A 38 42.26 -28.89 14.43
CA TRP A 38 41.39 -28.13 13.52
C TRP A 38 40.04 -27.81 14.15
N GLY A 39 39.55 -28.59 15.12
CA GLY A 39 38.30 -28.31 15.85
C GLY A 39 38.36 -27.03 16.69
N LEU A 40 39.55 -26.50 17.00
CA LEU A 40 39.71 -25.20 17.66
C LEU A 40 39.18 -24.04 16.83
N VAL A 41 39.13 -24.18 15.51
CA VAL A 41 38.56 -23.16 14.60
C VAL A 41 37.06 -22.89 14.91
N ILE A 42 36.36 -23.89 15.42
CA ILE A 42 34.94 -23.78 15.79
C ILE A 42 34.79 -23.48 17.29
N THR A 43 35.50 -24.23 18.14
CA THR A 43 35.28 -24.17 19.59
C THR A 43 35.83 -22.92 20.22
N LEU A 44 36.91 -22.34 19.72
CA LEU A 44 37.50 -21.13 20.26
C LEU A 44 36.61 -19.89 20.05
N PRO A 45 36.04 -19.62 18.86
CA PRO A 45 35.04 -18.58 18.68
C PRO A 45 33.80 -18.76 19.57
N LEU A 46 33.30 -20.00 19.71
CA LEU A 46 32.16 -20.28 20.60
C LEU A 46 32.50 -20.03 22.08
N LEU A 47 33.72 -20.36 22.52
CA LEU A 47 34.17 -20.06 23.87
C LEU A 47 34.30 -18.57 24.12
N LEU A 48 34.81 -17.80 23.17
CA LEU A 48 34.90 -16.34 23.24
C LEU A 48 33.50 -15.73 23.29
N LEU A 49 32.56 -16.25 22.48
CA LEU A 49 31.17 -15.82 22.50
C LEU A 49 30.49 -16.12 23.86
N ALA A 50 30.71 -17.33 24.41
CA ALA A 50 30.18 -17.69 25.72
C ALA A 50 30.75 -16.78 26.85
N ALA A 51 32.02 -16.44 26.79
CA ALA A 51 32.63 -15.49 27.71
C ALA A 51 32.01 -14.09 27.56
N TYR A 52 31.86 -13.61 26.33
CA TYR A 52 31.18 -12.35 26.07
C TYR A 52 29.75 -12.35 26.65
N ASP A 53 28.95 -13.39 26.37
CA ASP A 53 27.59 -13.53 26.86
C ASP A 53 27.52 -13.45 28.38
N PHE A 54 28.47 -14.08 29.06
CA PHE A 54 28.51 -14.10 30.53
C PHE A 54 28.85 -12.73 31.12
N PHE A 55 29.75 -11.97 30.52
CA PHE A 55 30.23 -10.69 31.07
C PHE A 55 29.43 -9.46 30.58
N GLN A 56 28.78 -9.52 29.40
CA GLN A 56 27.98 -8.40 28.89
C GLN A 56 26.82 -8.07 29.84
N ARG A 57 26.34 -6.82 29.83
CA ARG A 57 25.31 -6.32 30.76
C ARG A 57 23.97 -5.96 30.09
N GLN A 58 23.92 -5.98 28.76
CA GLN A 58 22.76 -5.50 27.99
C GLN A 58 21.64 -6.55 27.89
N HIS A 59 22.00 -7.83 27.78
CA HIS A 59 21.05 -8.92 27.52
C HIS A 59 21.05 -9.95 28.66
N THR A 60 20.05 -9.86 29.52
CA THR A 60 19.89 -10.76 30.67
C THR A 60 19.79 -12.24 30.25
N LEU A 61 19.11 -12.51 29.12
CA LEU A 61 18.94 -13.87 28.63
C LEU A 61 20.28 -14.50 28.19
N TRP A 62 21.17 -13.74 27.50
CA TRP A 62 22.50 -14.22 27.15
C TRP A 62 23.35 -14.53 28.39
N ARG A 63 23.30 -13.69 29.41
CA ARG A 63 24.01 -13.96 30.67
C ARG A 63 23.52 -15.22 31.39
N ASN A 64 22.22 -15.48 31.33
CA ASN A 64 21.64 -16.64 32.02
C ASN A 64 21.79 -17.94 31.23
N TYR A 65 21.83 -17.87 29.89
CA TYR A 65 21.91 -19.00 28.98
C TYR A 65 22.94 -18.72 27.88
N PRO A 66 24.25 -18.64 28.21
CA PRO A 66 25.30 -18.37 27.22
C PRO A 66 25.21 -19.36 26.05
N LEU A 67 25.49 -18.90 24.84
CA LEU A 67 25.36 -19.61 23.58
C LEU A 67 23.91 -20.00 23.23
N LEU A 68 23.21 -20.65 24.14
CA LEU A 68 21.89 -21.19 23.87
C LEU A 68 20.85 -20.09 23.55
N ALA A 69 20.97 -18.95 24.24
CA ALA A 69 20.03 -17.86 24.06
C ALA A 69 20.06 -17.23 22.66
N HIS A 70 21.17 -17.35 21.91
CA HIS A 70 21.27 -16.84 20.54
C HIS A 70 20.30 -17.53 19.59
N ILE A 71 19.89 -18.78 19.87
CA ILE A 71 18.89 -19.51 19.08
C ILE A 71 17.57 -18.72 19.03
N ARG A 72 17.19 -18.07 20.12
CA ARG A 72 15.97 -17.24 20.15
C ARG A 72 16.02 -16.13 19.09
N TRP A 73 17.13 -15.38 19.00
CA TRP A 73 17.28 -14.30 18.02
C TRP A 73 17.28 -14.83 16.59
N ILE A 74 17.95 -15.96 16.34
CA ILE A 74 17.90 -16.64 15.04
C ILE A 74 16.44 -17.01 14.69
N MET A 75 15.68 -17.56 15.65
CA MET A 75 14.28 -17.91 15.44
C MET A 75 13.39 -16.68 15.20
N GLU A 76 13.63 -15.56 15.91
CA GLU A 76 12.92 -14.31 15.66
C GLU A 76 13.18 -13.76 14.25
N ASP A 77 14.44 -13.84 13.77
CA ASP A 77 14.79 -13.42 12.41
C ASP A 77 14.21 -14.35 11.33
N LEU A 78 14.12 -15.65 11.60
CA LEU A 78 13.53 -16.64 10.69
C LEU A 78 12.00 -16.66 10.74
N ARG A 79 11.41 -16.18 11.82
CA ARG A 79 9.96 -16.26 12.07
C ARG A 79 9.08 -15.79 10.91
N PRO A 80 9.33 -14.61 10.26
CA PRO A 80 8.46 -14.15 9.17
C PRO A 80 8.42 -15.15 8.01
N TYR A 81 9.53 -15.82 7.71
CA TYR A 81 9.62 -16.80 6.64
C TYR A 81 9.00 -18.14 7.05
N ALA A 82 9.34 -18.65 8.23
CA ALA A 82 8.76 -19.88 8.75
C ALA A 82 7.23 -19.76 8.87
N ARG A 83 6.76 -18.61 9.38
CA ARG A 83 5.34 -18.33 9.48
C ARG A 83 4.67 -18.35 8.10
N ALA A 84 5.19 -17.59 7.14
CA ALA A 84 4.56 -17.39 5.83
C ALA A 84 4.60 -18.61 4.89
N TYR A 85 5.56 -19.55 5.09
CA TYR A 85 5.79 -20.66 4.16
C TYR A 85 5.63 -22.06 4.78
N VAL A 86 5.54 -22.16 6.11
CA VAL A 86 5.51 -23.46 6.81
C VAL A 86 4.35 -23.56 7.80
N VAL A 87 4.01 -22.45 8.49
CA VAL A 87 3.04 -22.47 9.61
C VAL A 87 1.67 -21.99 9.18
N GLU A 88 1.58 -20.90 8.39
CA GLU A 88 0.29 -20.36 7.95
C GLU A 88 -0.36 -21.26 6.91
N GLY A 89 -1.66 -21.57 7.10
CA GLY A 89 -2.50 -22.12 6.04
C GLY A 89 -2.69 -21.12 4.89
N ASP A 90 -3.20 -21.59 3.77
CA ASP A 90 -3.29 -20.82 2.53
C ASP A 90 -4.16 -19.55 2.67
N LEU A 91 -5.14 -19.57 3.58
CA LEU A 91 -6.12 -18.50 3.80
C LEU A 91 -5.88 -17.65 5.06
N GLU A 92 -4.89 -17.96 5.90
CA GLU A 92 -4.74 -17.36 7.25
C GLU A 92 -3.77 -16.19 7.33
N GLY A 93 -2.84 -16.05 6.40
CA GLY A 93 -1.75 -15.06 6.46
C GLY A 93 -2.24 -13.60 6.37
N ARG A 94 -1.56 -12.68 7.12
CA ARG A 94 -1.82 -11.23 7.06
C ARG A 94 -0.51 -10.45 6.86
N PRO A 95 -0.54 -9.31 6.17
CA PRO A 95 -1.69 -8.63 5.52
C PRO A 95 -2.20 -9.33 4.26
N PHE A 96 -1.39 -10.16 3.58
CA PHE A 96 -1.80 -11.01 2.46
C PHE A 96 -1.54 -12.47 2.81
N ASN A 97 -2.56 -13.31 2.64
CA ASN A 97 -2.44 -14.75 2.81
C ASN A 97 -1.68 -15.40 1.63
N HIS A 98 -1.39 -16.70 1.75
CA HIS A 98 -0.63 -17.41 0.70
C HIS A 98 -1.38 -17.43 -0.64
N GLN A 99 -2.68 -17.70 -0.65
CA GLN A 99 -3.50 -17.76 -1.87
C GLN A 99 -3.47 -16.44 -2.64
N GLN A 100 -3.61 -15.30 -1.94
CA GLN A 100 -3.55 -13.96 -2.55
C GLN A 100 -2.17 -13.66 -3.17
N ARG A 101 -1.08 -14.02 -2.47
CA ARG A 101 0.29 -13.85 -2.99
C ARG A 101 0.56 -14.79 -4.16
N ALA A 102 0.13 -16.05 -4.08
CA ALA A 102 0.31 -17.07 -5.11
C ALA A 102 -0.39 -16.65 -6.42
N LEU A 103 -1.60 -16.11 -6.34
CA LEU A 103 -2.33 -15.56 -7.48
C LEU A 103 -1.51 -14.48 -8.20
N VAL A 104 -0.98 -13.51 -7.45
CA VAL A 104 -0.15 -12.44 -8.03
C VAL A 104 1.13 -13.02 -8.65
N TYR A 105 1.80 -13.95 -7.99
CA TYR A 105 3.00 -14.59 -8.53
C TYR A 105 2.73 -15.37 -9.80
N ALA A 106 1.63 -16.13 -9.87
CA ALA A 106 1.24 -16.87 -11.06
C ALA A 106 1.00 -15.93 -12.24
N ARG A 107 0.19 -14.88 -12.05
CA ARG A 107 -0.10 -13.88 -13.08
C ARG A 107 1.14 -13.13 -13.55
N ALA A 108 2.00 -12.71 -12.62
CA ALA A 108 3.24 -12.02 -12.96
C ALA A 108 4.21 -12.90 -13.75
N LYS A 109 4.26 -14.20 -13.47
CA LYS A 109 5.11 -15.15 -14.19
C LYS A 109 4.47 -15.66 -15.47
N GLY A 110 3.20 -15.36 -15.75
CA GLY A 110 2.43 -15.93 -16.86
C GLY A 110 2.20 -17.44 -16.70
N GLN A 111 2.07 -17.89 -15.46
CA GLN A 111 1.70 -19.24 -15.10
C GLN A 111 0.17 -19.38 -15.02
N LEU A 112 -0.32 -20.60 -15.08
CA LEU A 112 -1.73 -20.91 -14.92
C LEU A 112 -2.18 -20.50 -13.52
N ASP A 113 -3.25 -19.72 -13.42
CA ASP A 113 -3.85 -19.23 -12.18
C ASP A 113 -5.21 -19.90 -11.87
N SER A 114 -5.59 -20.91 -12.64
CA SER A 114 -6.76 -21.75 -12.38
C SER A 114 -6.46 -22.83 -11.34
N HIS A 115 -7.43 -23.09 -10.48
CA HIS A 115 -7.33 -24.05 -9.38
C HIS A 115 -8.34 -25.20 -9.58
N PRO A 116 -7.94 -26.48 -9.47
CA PRO A 116 -8.86 -27.62 -9.54
C PRO A 116 -9.66 -27.77 -8.25
N PHE A 117 -10.66 -28.65 -8.25
CA PHE A 117 -11.56 -29.05 -7.16
C PHE A 117 -12.60 -28.03 -6.71
N GLY A 118 -12.46 -26.74 -6.99
CA GLY A 118 -13.40 -25.68 -6.58
C GLY A 118 -12.82 -24.73 -5.55
N THR A 119 -13.71 -24.03 -4.83
CA THR A 119 -13.30 -23.02 -3.86
C THR A 119 -12.72 -23.63 -2.58
N GLU A 120 -11.68 -22.99 -2.04
CA GLU A 120 -11.13 -23.26 -0.71
C GLU A 120 -11.71 -22.35 0.36
N LEU A 121 -12.55 -21.36 -0.05
CA LEU A 121 -13.19 -20.45 0.89
C LEU A 121 -14.40 -21.14 1.55
N ASP A 122 -14.62 -20.84 2.83
CA ASP A 122 -15.86 -21.21 3.50
C ASP A 122 -16.99 -20.27 3.03
N VAL A 123 -17.70 -20.69 2.00
CA VAL A 123 -18.81 -19.91 1.39
C VAL A 123 -20.04 -19.77 2.30
N TYR A 124 -20.03 -20.42 3.46
CA TYR A 124 -21.08 -20.32 4.47
C TYR A 124 -20.64 -19.52 5.71
N SER A 125 -19.39 -19.05 5.72
CA SER A 125 -18.93 -18.14 6.78
C SER A 125 -19.61 -16.77 6.69
N ASP A 126 -19.72 -16.11 7.84
CA ASP A 126 -20.13 -14.72 7.90
C ASP A 126 -19.16 -13.84 7.09
N GLU A 127 -19.66 -12.75 6.54
CA GLU A 127 -18.89 -11.82 5.69
C GLU A 127 -18.40 -12.40 4.35
N TYR A 128 -18.83 -13.63 3.97
CA TYR A 128 -18.53 -14.14 2.63
C TYR A 128 -19.30 -13.33 1.57
N GLU A 129 -18.58 -12.83 0.58
CA GLU A 129 -19.11 -12.02 -0.51
C GLU A 129 -19.06 -12.76 -1.85
N TRP A 130 -20.03 -12.48 -2.70
CA TRP A 130 -20.05 -12.99 -4.07
C TRP A 130 -20.68 -12.00 -5.05
N LEU A 131 -20.33 -12.15 -6.32
CA LEU A 131 -20.88 -11.40 -7.44
C LEU A 131 -22.04 -12.17 -8.08
N ALA A 132 -23.15 -11.49 -8.35
CA ALA A 132 -24.25 -12.08 -9.08
C ALA A 132 -23.88 -12.27 -10.55
N HIS A 133 -23.96 -13.49 -11.06
CA HIS A 133 -23.77 -13.77 -12.49
C HIS A 133 -25.11 -13.80 -13.24
N SER A 134 -25.06 -13.61 -14.56
CA SER A 134 -26.21 -13.73 -15.47
C SER A 134 -26.29 -15.13 -16.07
N ILE A 135 -27.51 -15.62 -16.31
CA ILE A 135 -27.73 -16.83 -17.14
C ILE A 135 -27.32 -16.56 -18.60
N VAL A 136 -27.30 -15.30 -19.01
CA VAL A 136 -26.91 -14.85 -20.36
C VAL A 136 -25.68 -13.95 -20.25
N PRO A 137 -24.47 -14.50 -20.22
CA PRO A 137 -23.21 -13.73 -20.20
C PRO A 137 -23.06 -12.89 -21.46
N ASN A 138 -22.44 -11.71 -21.32
CA ASN A 138 -22.19 -10.83 -22.48
C ASN A 138 -20.81 -11.07 -23.09
N ALA A 139 -20.70 -12.03 -23.99
CA ALA A 139 -19.45 -12.34 -24.70
C ALA A 139 -18.98 -11.24 -25.66
N GLN A 140 -19.83 -10.25 -25.99
CA GLN A 140 -19.54 -9.15 -26.91
C GLN A 140 -18.91 -7.95 -26.20
N ALA A 141 -18.76 -7.98 -24.87
CA ALA A 141 -18.13 -6.90 -24.13
C ALA A 141 -16.71 -6.58 -24.66
N PRO A 142 -16.30 -5.30 -24.74
CA PRO A 142 -14.99 -4.90 -25.22
C PRO A 142 -13.84 -5.65 -24.55
N LEU A 143 -12.72 -5.80 -25.28
CA LEU A 143 -11.53 -6.47 -24.73
C LEU A 143 -10.80 -5.60 -23.69
N GLU A 144 -10.93 -4.28 -23.79
CA GLU A 144 -10.28 -3.30 -22.92
C GLU A 144 -11.21 -2.12 -22.66
N TRP A 145 -11.17 -1.62 -21.45
CA TRP A 145 -11.81 -0.37 -21.04
C TRP A 145 -10.79 0.57 -20.45
N ARG A 146 -11.02 1.85 -20.66
CA ARG A 146 -10.23 2.93 -20.07
C ARG A 146 -11.17 3.99 -19.51
N VAL A 147 -10.71 4.74 -18.52
CA VAL A 147 -11.46 5.84 -17.92
C VAL A 147 -10.82 7.17 -18.27
N ASP A 148 -11.59 8.11 -18.81
CA ASP A 148 -11.11 9.46 -19.05
C ASP A 148 -11.20 10.27 -17.74
N VAL A 149 -10.07 10.76 -17.29
CA VAL A 149 -9.90 11.56 -16.07
C VAL A 149 -9.64 13.00 -16.46
N GLY A 150 -10.48 13.90 -15.96
CA GLY A 150 -10.43 15.34 -16.21
C GLY A 150 -11.84 15.92 -16.15
N SER A 151 -12.03 16.95 -15.32
CA SER A 151 -13.26 17.74 -15.25
C SER A 151 -13.38 18.70 -16.44
N ARG A 152 -14.47 19.48 -16.49
CA ARG A 152 -14.62 20.56 -17.48
C ARG A 152 -13.53 21.63 -17.42
N GLN A 153 -12.81 21.71 -16.30
CA GLN A 153 -11.72 22.68 -16.08
C GLN A 153 -10.36 22.14 -16.54
N CYS A 154 -10.27 20.86 -16.82
CA CYS A 154 -9.08 20.20 -17.33
C CYS A 154 -8.99 20.35 -18.86
N THR A 155 -7.85 20.82 -19.38
CA THR A 155 -7.64 20.96 -20.84
C THR A 155 -6.82 19.84 -21.43
N GLN A 156 -6.19 19.00 -20.61
CA GLN A 156 -5.40 17.83 -21.00
C GLN A 156 -5.88 16.57 -20.27
N PRO A 157 -7.11 16.07 -20.55
CA PRO A 157 -7.62 14.87 -19.89
C PRO A 157 -6.73 13.66 -20.18
N TYR A 158 -6.67 12.73 -19.23
CA TYR A 158 -5.88 11.51 -19.35
C TYR A 158 -6.78 10.28 -19.37
N SER A 159 -6.54 9.40 -20.35
CA SER A 159 -7.22 8.12 -20.46
C SER A 159 -6.45 7.07 -19.64
N ALA A 160 -6.92 6.78 -18.42
CA ALA A 160 -6.27 5.87 -17.48
C ALA A 160 -6.72 4.41 -17.67
N ALA A 161 -5.83 3.47 -17.42
CA ALA A 161 -6.17 2.06 -17.31
C ALA A 161 -7.01 1.80 -16.04
N LEU A 162 -7.74 0.69 -15.98
CA LEU A 162 -8.57 0.37 -14.82
C LEU A 162 -7.78 -0.22 -13.63
N LEU A 163 -6.51 -0.60 -13.85
CA LEU A 163 -5.58 -1.00 -12.80
C LEU A 163 -4.23 -0.35 -13.02
N ASN A 164 -3.76 0.44 -12.05
CA ASN A 164 -2.53 1.21 -12.13
C ASN A 164 -1.64 1.00 -10.90
N ILE A 165 -0.38 1.45 -10.98
CA ILE A 165 0.56 1.39 -9.87
C ILE A 165 0.26 2.53 -8.90
N SER A 166 -0.07 2.18 -7.65
CA SER A 166 -0.26 3.13 -6.54
C SER A 166 1.05 3.76 -6.11
N ALA A 167 0.95 4.88 -5.40
CA ALA A 167 2.05 5.69 -4.90
C ALA A 167 3.12 4.88 -4.14
N MET A 168 4.34 4.87 -4.67
CA MET A 168 5.51 4.24 -4.05
C MET A 168 6.77 5.02 -4.39
N SER A 169 7.31 5.79 -3.44
CA SER A 169 8.39 6.73 -3.68
C SER A 169 9.77 6.07 -3.90
N PHE A 170 10.59 6.70 -4.74
CA PHE A 170 12.02 6.44 -4.76
C PHE A 170 12.64 6.81 -3.41
N GLY A 171 13.47 5.92 -2.87
CA GLY A 171 13.96 6.00 -1.50
C GLY A 171 13.24 5.04 -0.55
N SER A 172 11.92 4.91 -0.64
CA SER A 172 11.20 3.77 -0.06
C SER A 172 11.45 2.51 -0.86
N LEU A 173 11.37 2.59 -2.18
CA LEU A 173 11.80 1.55 -3.11
C LEU A 173 13.19 1.86 -3.68
N SER A 174 13.85 0.81 -4.14
CA SER A 174 15.15 0.89 -4.82
C SER A 174 15.03 1.46 -6.24
N ALA A 175 16.13 1.97 -6.76
CA ALA A 175 16.23 2.42 -8.15
C ALA A 175 15.77 1.33 -9.14
N ASN A 176 16.22 0.09 -8.96
CA ASN A 176 15.88 -1.03 -9.83
C ASN A 176 14.38 -1.38 -9.77
N ALA A 177 13.76 -1.25 -8.60
CA ALA A 177 12.32 -1.47 -8.45
C ALA A 177 11.51 -0.37 -9.18
N ILE A 178 11.89 0.91 -9.02
CA ILE A 178 11.25 2.04 -9.73
C ILE A 178 11.37 1.88 -11.25
N MET A 179 12.56 1.56 -11.75
CA MET A 179 12.77 1.31 -13.19
C MET A 179 11.90 0.16 -13.71
N ALA A 180 11.82 -0.95 -12.97
CA ALA A 180 11.00 -2.09 -13.36
C ALA A 180 9.50 -1.74 -13.38
N LEU A 181 9.02 -0.99 -12.40
CA LEU A 181 7.64 -0.52 -12.33
C LEU A 181 7.32 0.42 -13.49
N ASN A 182 8.13 1.45 -13.72
CA ASN A 182 7.88 2.41 -14.79
C ASN A 182 7.95 1.76 -16.18
N LYS A 183 8.94 0.89 -16.42
CA LYS A 183 9.03 0.15 -17.67
C LYS A 183 7.85 -0.80 -17.88
N GLY A 184 7.39 -1.47 -16.83
CA GLY A 184 6.21 -2.32 -16.90
C GLY A 184 4.94 -1.52 -17.18
N ALA A 185 4.81 -0.33 -16.58
CA ALA A 185 3.73 0.62 -16.84
C ALA A 185 3.72 1.08 -18.30
N ALA A 186 4.89 1.45 -18.86
CA ALA A 186 5.03 1.79 -20.26
C ALA A 186 4.60 0.63 -21.19
N ALA A 187 5.04 -0.59 -20.91
CA ALA A 187 4.72 -1.77 -21.70
C ALA A 187 3.24 -2.18 -21.63
N GLY A 188 2.57 -1.89 -20.53
CA GLY A 188 1.16 -2.19 -20.30
C GLY A 188 0.21 -1.01 -20.52
N ASN A 189 0.71 0.15 -20.94
CA ASN A 189 -0.06 1.37 -21.17
C ASN A 189 -0.92 1.78 -19.96
N PHE A 190 -0.29 1.84 -18.78
CA PHE A 190 -0.90 2.30 -17.52
C PHE A 190 0.07 3.20 -16.77
N TYR A 191 -0.43 3.98 -15.79
CA TYR A 191 0.43 4.92 -15.09
C TYR A 191 1.16 4.32 -13.89
N HIS A 192 2.27 4.96 -13.55
CA HIS A 192 3.05 4.76 -12.32
C HIS A 192 2.95 6.02 -11.47
N ASP A 193 2.32 5.91 -10.31
CA ASP A 193 2.28 6.98 -9.32
C ASP A 193 3.63 7.05 -8.58
N THR A 194 4.23 8.25 -8.57
CA THR A 194 5.58 8.48 -8.06
C THR A 194 5.71 8.34 -6.54
N GLY A 195 4.59 8.46 -5.81
CA GLY A 195 4.63 8.71 -4.38
C GLY A 195 5.24 10.07 -4.02
N GLU A 196 5.18 10.43 -2.75
CA GLU A 196 5.55 11.77 -2.23
C GLU A 196 7.04 12.13 -2.30
N GLY A 197 7.88 11.28 -2.86
CA GLY A 197 9.35 11.46 -2.87
C GLY A 197 9.90 12.31 -4.02
N GLY A 198 9.04 12.93 -4.81
CA GLY A 198 9.42 13.65 -6.03
C GLY A 198 9.65 12.71 -7.23
N ILE A 199 9.84 13.29 -8.41
CA ILE A 199 10.11 12.54 -9.64
C ILE A 199 11.62 12.31 -9.76
N SER A 200 12.05 11.05 -9.60
CA SER A 200 13.45 10.68 -9.77
C SER A 200 13.81 10.42 -11.24
N ARG A 201 15.10 10.43 -11.56
CA ARG A 201 15.61 10.01 -12.89
C ARG A 201 15.18 8.60 -13.27
N TYR A 202 14.90 7.73 -12.29
CA TYR A 202 14.47 6.36 -12.50
C TYR A 202 13.01 6.26 -12.93
N HIS A 203 12.15 7.19 -12.49
CA HIS A 203 10.79 7.34 -13.01
C HIS A 203 10.78 7.77 -14.48
N ARG A 204 11.78 8.57 -14.90
CA ARG A 204 11.88 9.09 -16.28
C ARG A 204 12.56 8.13 -17.25
N SER A 205 13.25 7.10 -16.78
CA SER A 205 14.17 6.29 -17.59
C SER A 205 13.53 5.45 -18.68
N HIS A 206 12.24 5.15 -18.60
CA HIS A 206 11.57 4.21 -19.52
C HIS A 206 10.29 4.74 -20.17
N GLY A 207 9.94 5.99 -19.96
CA GLY A 207 8.85 6.67 -20.67
C GLY A 207 7.44 6.23 -20.27
N GLY A 208 7.28 5.54 -19.15
CA GLY A 208 5.94 5.21 -18.62
C GLY A 208 5.23 6.44 -18.09
N ASP A 209 3.93 6.53 -18.31
CA ASP A 209 3.09 7.61 -17.81
C ASP A 209 3.18 7.73 -16.29
N LEU A 210 3.24 8.96 -15.78
CA LEU A 210 3.37 9.25 -14.36
C LEU A 210 2.15 9.99 -13.84
N VAL A 211 1.74 9.64 -12.62
CA VAL A 211 0.99 10.52 -11.73
C VAL A 211 1.98 11.06 -10.72
N TRP A 212 2.10 12.39 -10.63
CA TRP A 212 3.01 13.01 -9.67
C TRP A 212 2.27 13.30 -8.36
N GLU A 213 2.60 12.53 -7.32
CA GLU A 213 2.04 12.73 -5.99
C GLU A 213 2.81 13.84 -5.24
N ILE A 214 2.09 14.87 -4.79
CA ILE A 214 2.60 15.97 -3.99
C ILE A 214 2.19 15.74 -2.53
N GLY A 215 3.15 15.39 -1.69
CA GLY A 215 2.96 15.30 -0.24
C GLY A 215 3.23 16.63 0.45
N SER A 216 2.92 16.70 1.75
CA SER A 216 3.11 17.88 2.60
C SER A 216 4.56 18.31 2.80
N GLY A 217 5.53 17.49 2.37
CA GLY A 217 6.97 17.85 2.33
C GLY A 217 7.40 18.50 1.03
N TYR A 218 6.51 18.59 0.01
CA TYR A 218 6.75 19.19 -1.31
C TYR A 218 8.04 18.71 -2.00
N PHE A 219 8.46 17.48 -1.75
CA PHE A 219 9.68 16.93 -2.31
C PHE A 219 9.67 16.96 -3.85
N GLY A 220 10.71 17.53 -4.43
CA GLY A 220 10.85 17.75 -5.87
C GLY A 220 10.26 19.06 -6.40
N CYS A 221 9.58 19.84 -5.55
CA CYS A 221 9.08 21.19 -5.87
C CYS A 221 9.04 22.06 -4.61
N ARG A 222 10.16 22.12 -3.88
CA ARG A 222 10.26 22.86 -2.60
C ARG A 222 11.41 23.84 -2.60
N THR A 223 11.24 24.92 -1.86
CA THR A 223 12.31 25.87 -1.52
C THR A 223 13.27 25.26 -0.48
N ASP A 224 14.41 25.90 -0.24
CA ASP A 224 15.40 25.43 0.75
C ASP A 224 14.84 25.39 2.18
N ASP A 225 13.88 26.25 2.51
CA ASP A 225 13.17 26.29 3.80
C ASP A 225 11.95 25.34 3.84
N GLY A 226 11.72 24.59 2.78
CA GLY A 226 10.73 23.51 2.73
C GLY A 226 9.32 23.93 2.36
N GLN A 227 9.12 25.14 1.84
CA GLN A 227 7.83 25.59 1.33
C GLN A 227 7.61 25.12 -0.12
N PHE A 228 6.36 25.16 -0.59
CA PHE A 228 6.02 24.90 -1.98
C PHE A 228 6.64 25.96 -2.90
N ASP A 229 7.26 25.51 -4.00
CA ASP A 229 7.84 26.35 -5.04
C ASP A 229 7.07 26.17 -6.36
N PRO A 230 6.22 27.16 -6.73
CA PRO A 230 5.41 27.09 -7.96
C PRO A 230 6.24 26.98 -9.25
N ALA A 231 7.43 27.57 -9.29
CA ALA A 231 8.28 27.56 -10.49
C ALA A 231 8.91 26.18 -10.70
N GLN A 232 9.46 25.56 -9.64
CA GLN A 232 9.96 24.19 -9.69
C GLN A 232 8.84 23.19 -9.99
N PHE A 233 7.65 23.42 -9.42
CA PHE A 233 6.49 22.57 -9.74
C PHE A 233 6.14 22.67 -11.23
N ALA A 234 5.98 23.87 -11.79
CA ALA A 234 5.63 24.08 -13.18
C ALA A 234 6.64 23.42 -14.12
N ASP A 235 7.95 23.59 -13.87
CA ASP A 235 9.01 22.96 -14.66
C ASP A 235 8.88 21.42 -14.69
N ALA A 236 8.72 20.80 -13.53
CA ALA A 236 8.59 19.36 -13.43
C ALA A 236 7.25 18.84 -13.98
N ALA A 237 6.14 19.56 -13.76
CA ALA A 237 4.81 19.18 -14.20
C ALA A 237 4.62 19.26 -15.72
N HIS A 238 5.41 20.05 -16.43
CA HIS A 238 5.40 20.12 -17.91
C HIS A 238 6.07 18.92 -18.57
N ASP A 239 6.78 18.07 -17.83
CA ASP A 239 7.30 16.80 -18.38
C ASP A 239 6.15 16.02 -19.05
N PRO A 240 6.31 15.60 -20.33
CA PRO A 240 5.26 14.88 -21.05
C PRO A 240 4.89 13.52 -20.46
N GLN A 241 5.75 12.91 -19.63
CA GLN A 241 5.40 11.71 -18.89
C GLN A 241 4.42 11.98 -17.73
N VAL A 242 4.42 13.18 -17.13
CA VAL A 242 3.47 13.56 -16.09
C VAL A 242 2.10 13.77 -16.71
N LYS A 243 1.16 12.89 -16.43
CA LYS A 243 -0.21 12.93 -16.98
C LYS A 243 -1.21 13.53 -16.03
N MET A 244 -1.02 13.33 -14.74
CA MET A 244 -1.90 13.82 -13.67
C MET A 244 -1.08 14.25 -12.47
N VAL A 245 -1.65 15.10 -11.63
CA VAL A 245 -1.09 15.54 -10.34
C VAL A 245 -2.02 15.06 -9.22
N GLU A 246 -1.44 14.53 -8.14
CA GLU A 246 -2.17 14.03 -6.99
C GLU A 246 -1.73 14.74 -5.71
N ILE A 247 -2.63 15.48 -5.05
CA ILE A 247 -2.39 16.06 -3.74
C ILE A 247 -2.65 15.00 -2.68
N LYS A 248 -1.62 14.57 -1.97
CA LYS A 248 -1.75 13.59 -0.91
C LYS A 248 -2.13 14.25 0.41
N LEU A 249 -3.38 14.09 0.84
CA LEU A 249 -3.85 14.52 2.15
C LEU A 249 -3.48 13.51 3.25
N SER A 250 -3.62 12.22 2.96
CA SER A 250 -3.25 11.13 3.86
C SER A 250 -3.07 9.81 3.10
N GLN A 251 -2.61 8.77 3.81
CA GLN A 251 -2.50 7.40 3.27
C GLN A 251 -3.05 6.39 4.26
N GLY A 252 -3.59 5.26 3.77
CA GLY A 252 -4.32 4.27 4.55
C GLY A 252 -3.55 3.70 5.74
N ALA A 253 -2.27 3.39 5.58
CA ALA A 253 -1.48 2.74 6.63
C ALA A 253 -1.16 3.63 7.85
N LYS A 254 -1.20 4.95 7.70
CA LYS A 254 -0.90 5.92 8.78
C LYS A 254 -1.54 7.29 8.53
N PRO A 255 -2.87 7.38 8.53
CA PRO A 255 -3.55 8.65 8.33
C PRO A 255 -3.18 9.66 9.44
N GLY A 256 -2.99 10.92 9.08
CA GLY A 256 -2.62 11.96 10.04
C GLY A 256 -1.17 11.90 10.56
N HIS A 257 -0.37 10.96 10.06
CA HIS A 257 1.06 10.85 10.36
C HIS A 257 1.86 11.11 9.10
N GLY A 258 2.78 12.08 9.14
CA GLY A 258 3.64 12.44 8.01
C GLY A 258 4.54 11.28 7.54
N GLY A 259 5.08 11.41 6.35
CA GLY A 259 6.07 10.48 5.81
C GLY A 259 7.39 10.56 6.57
N VAL A 260 8.03 9.41 6.80
CA VAL A 260 9.38 9.34 7.37
C VAL A 260 10.24 8.44 6.50
N LEU A 261 11.33 9.00 5.96
CA LEU A 261 12.41 8.22 5.36
C LEU A 261 13.66 8.42 6.23
N PRO A 262 14.16 7.37 6.89
CA PRO A 262 15.34 7.48 7.74
C PRO A 262 16.57 7.97 6.97
N GLY A 263 17.37 8.83 7.58
CA GLY A 263 18.58 9.42 6.98
C GLY A 263 19.58 8.38 6.50
N SER A 264 19.63 7.22 7.14
CA SER A 264 20.45 6.08 6.69
C SER A 264 20.11 5.58 5.28
N LYS A 265 18.90 5.87 4.78
CA LYS A 265 18.45 5.56 3.42
C LYS A 265 18.64 6.73 2.45
N VAL A 266 18.92 7.94 2.95
CA VAL A 266 19.00 9.16 2.13
C VAL A 266 20.38 9.23 1.48
N THR A 267 20.52 8.57 0.33
CA THR A 267 21.69 8.66 -0.55
C THR A 267 21.74 10.01 -1.26
N GLN A 268 22.86 10.31 -1.94
CA GLN A 268 23.01 11.53 -2.75
C GLN A 268 21.86 11.67 -3.77
N GLU A 269 21.51 10.61 -4.47
CA GLU A 269 20.45 10.61 -5.49
C GLU A 269 19.05 10.87 -4.91
N ILE A 270 18.79 10.36 -3.71
CA ILE A 270 17.52 10.60 -3.00
C ILE A 270 17.49 12.03 -2.47
N ALA A 271 18.61 12.53 -1.97
CA ALA A 271 18.75 13.90 -1.51
C ALA A 271 18.46 14.90 -2.65
N GLU A 272 19.02 14.65 -3.83
CA GLU A 272 18.76 15.45 -5.05
C GLU A 272 17.29 15.38 -5.49
N ALA A 273 16.69 14.19 -5.54
CA ALA A 273 15.29 14.02 -5.94
C ALA A 273 14.30 14.67 -4.96
N ARG A 274 14.66 14.79 -3.68
CA ARG A 274 13.81 15.34 -2.64
C ARG A 274 14.09 16.80 -2.28
N GLY A 275 15.23 17.35 -2.70
CA GLY A 275 15.69 18.68 -2.28
C GLY A 275 16.01 18.73 -0.78
N VAL A 276 16.77 17.75 -0.26
CA VAL A 276 17.14 17.63 1.16
C VAL A 276 18.62 17.30 1.34
N PRO A 277 19.25 17.58 2.51
CA PRO A 277 20.63 17.18 2.77
C PRO A 277 20.80 15.65 2.82
N VAL A 278 21.96 15.17 2.32
CA VAL A 278 22.31 13.74 2.38
C VAL A 278 22.41 13.26 3.82
N GLY A 279 21.91 12.05 4.09
CA GLY A 279 22.00 11.43 5.42
C GLY A 279 21.09 12.02 6.48
N SER A 280 20.25 13.00 6.13
CA SER A 280 19.26 13.59 7.04
C SER A 280 17.92 12.87 6.92
N ASP A 281 17.20 12.73 8.04
CA ASP A 281 15.84 12.19 8.03
C ASP A 281 14.92 13.09 7.18
N CYS A 282 14.20 12.48 6.23
CA CYS A 282 13.16 13.20 5.48
C CYS A 282 11.82 13.00 6.19
N ILE A 283 11.35 14.04 6.85
CA ILE A 283 10.08 14.06 7.58
C ILE A 283 9.12 14.98 6.84
N SER A 284 7.97 14.45 6.40
CA SER A 284 6.88 15.25 5.89
C SER A 284 6.01 15.74 7.06
N PRO A 285 5.60 17.00 7.10
CA PRO A 285 4.60 17.48 8.06
C PRO A 285 3.29 16.67 7.97
N PRO A 286 2.49 16.60 9.05
CA PRO A 286 1.21 15.89 9.02
C PRO A 286 0.13 16.57 8.15
N ALA A 287 0.30 17.87 7.85
CA ALA A 287 -0.61 18.67 7.03
C ALA A 287 0.18 19.53 6.03
N HIS A 288 -0.49 19.95 4.95
CA HIS A 288 0.06 20.91 4.00
C HIS A 288 0.15 22.31 4.58
N ALA A 289 1.16 23.06 4.22
CA ALA A 289 1.31 24.47 4.59
C ALA A 289 0.58 25.43 3.61
N THR A 290 0.29 24.97 2.38
CA THR A 290 -0.34 25.76 1.32
C THR A 290 -1.81 26.05 1.57
N PHE A 291 -2.50 25.23 2.36
CA PHE A 291 -3.92 25.42 2.69
C PHE A 291 -4.24 24.91 4.10
N SER A 292 -5.28 25.47 4.69
CA SER A 292 -5.83 25.04 5.99
C SER A 292 -7.37 24.89 5.98
N THR A 293 -8.00 25.16 4.83
CA THR A 293 -9.45 25.11 4.64
C THR A 293 -9.80 24.31 3.39
N PRO A 294 -11.03 23.77 3.27
CA PRO A 294 -11.49 23.11 2.05
C PRO A 294 -11.45 24.02 0.82
N ILE A 295 -11.85 25.30 0.97
CA ILE A 295 -11.74 26.29 -0.12
C ILE A 295 -10.28 26.47 -0.53
N GLY A 296 -9.37 26.66 0.41
CA GLY A 296 -7.93 26.81 0.11
C GLY A 296 -7.32 25.59 -0.57
N LEU A 297 -7.78 24.37 -0.23
CA LEU A 297 -7.40 23.15 -0.95
C LEU A 297 -7.80 23.22 -2.43
N LEU A 298 -9.02 23.68 -2.73
CA LEU A 298 -9.51 23.74 -4.11
C LEU A 298 -8.86 24.87 -4.91
N GLU A 299 -8.61 26.02 -4.29
CA GLU A 299 -7.86 27.13 -4.89
C GLU A 299 -6.45 26.65 -5.28
N TRP A 300 -5.78 25.94 -4.37
CA TRP A 300 -4.46 25.36 -4.66
C TRP A 300 -4.53 24.28 -5.75
N ALA A 301 -5.55 23.42 -5.75
CA ALA A 301 -5.74 22.44 -6.82
C ALA A 301 -5.96 23.14 -8.19
N GLY A 302 -6.67 24.24 -8.22
CA GLY A 302 -6.84 25.11 -9.40
C GLY A 302 -5.49 25.68 -9.87
N GLU A 303 -4.70 26.24 -8.95
CA GLU A 303 -3.35 26.73 -9.22
C GLU A 303 -2.44 25.63 -9.81
N LEU A 304 -2.41 24.43 -9.18
CA LEU A 304 -1.61 23.32 -9.71
C LEU A 304 -2.07 22.87 -11.11
N ARG A 305 -3.38 22.94 -11.41
CA ARG A 305 -3.91 22.67 -12.75
C ARG A 305 -3.40 23.70 -13.77
N GLU A 306 -3.41 24.97 -13.44
CA GLU A 306 -2.86 26.04 -14.30
C GLU A 306 -1.37 25.86 -14.49
N LEU A 307 -0.60 25.69 -13.42
CA LEU A 307 0.85 25.53 -13.45
C LEU A 307 1.30 24.26 -14.20
N SER A 308 0.48 23.21 -14.24
CA SER A 308 0.74 21.97 -15.00
C SER A 308 0.33 22.07 -16.48
N GLY A 309 -0.19 23.22 -16.94
CA GLY A 309 -0.70 23.40 -18.30
C GLY A 309 -2.08 22.77 -18.55
N GLY A 310 -2.90 22.62 -17.52
CA GLY A 310 -4.26 22.09 -17.62
C GLY A 310 -4.39 20.58 -17.47
N LYS A 311 -3.43 19.91 -16.83
CA LYS A 311 -3.50 18.48 -16.51
C LYS A 311 -4.49 18.22 -15.38
N PRO A 312 -5.07 16.99 -15.26
CA PRO A 312 -5.96 16.64 -14.16
C PRO A 312 -5.26 16.75 -12.80
N VAL A 313 -5.94 17.35 -11.84
CA VAL A 313 -5.49 17.46 -10.45
C VAL A 313 -6.52 16.80 -9.53
N GLY A 314 -6.08 15.82 -8.77
CA GLY A 314 -6.90 15.10 -7.80
C GLY A 314 -6.31 15.12 -6.41
N ILE A 315 -7.00 14.46 -5.49
CA ILE A 315 -6.53 14.24 -4.12
C ILE A 315 -6.49 12.76 -3.80
N LYS A 316 -5.58 12.38 -2.88
CA LYS A 316 -5.60 11.06 -2.24
C LYS A 316 -5.77 11.21 -0.74
N LEU A 317 -6.70 10.42 -0.17
CA LEU A 317 -6.94 10.42 1.27
C LEU A 317 -7.33 9.02 1.78
N CYS A 318 -6.97 8.76 3.03
CA CYS A 318 -7.70 7.81 3.86
C CYS A 318 -8.78 8.59 4.59
N VAL A 319 -10.02 8.15 4.48
CA VAL A 319 -11.14 8.84 5.12
C VAL A 319 -11.02 8.72 6.64
N GLY A 320 -11.20 9.82 7.33
CA GLY A 320 -11.31 9.89 8.79
C GLY A 320 -12.71 10.33 9.20
N LYS A 321 -12.90 11.63 9.29
CA LYS A 321 -14.16 12.24 9.70
C LYS A 321 -15.07 12.51 8.50
N PRO A 322 -16.32 12.02 8.48
CA PRO A 322 -17.22 12.22 7.34
C PRO A 322 -17.47 13.69 6.97
N HIS A 323 -17.59 14.58 7.98
CA HIS A 323 -17.85 16.01 7.72
C HIS A 323 -16.71 16.69 6.93
N GLU A 324 -15.45 16.23 7.05
CA GLU A 324 -14.34 16.78 6.28
C GLU A 324 -14.48 16.46 4.78
N VAL A 325 -14.97 15.27 4.44
CA VAL A 325 -15.30 14.91 3.05
C VAL A 325 -16.43 15.79 2.52
N PHE A 326 -17.51 15.95 3.29
CA PHE A 326 -18.61 16.83 2.90
C PHE A 326 -18.21 18.30 2.82
N ALA A 327 -17.25 18.76 3.64
CA ALA A 327 -16.68 20.10 3.56
C ALA A 327 -15.99 20.35 2.20
N ILE A 328 -15.24 19.37 1.69
CA ILE A 328 -14.65 19.44 0.34
C ILE A 328 -15.76 19.50 -0.73
N MET A 329 -16.83 18.71 -0.61
CA MET A 329 -17.96 18.76 -1.57
C MET A 329 -18.64 20.13 -1.54
N LYS A 330 -18.90 20.70 -0.36
CA LYS A 330 -19.48 22.05 -0.20
C LYS A 330 -18.56 23.10 -0.82
N ALA A 331 -17.24 23.02 -0.56
CA ALA A 331 -16.28 23.94 -1.14
C ALA A 331 -16.25 23.87 -2.69
N MET A 332 -16.28 22.66 -3.29
CA MET A 332 -16.39 22.52 -4.76
C MET A 332 -17.64 23.18 -5.33
N ARG A 333 -18.77 23.06 -4.64
CA ARG A 333 -20.03 23.70 -5.07
C ARG A 333 -20.04 25.21 -4.88
N GLU A 334 -19.43 25.70 -3.81
CA GLU A 334 -19.38 27.14 -3.49
C GLU A 334 -18.41 27.89 -4.39
N THR A 335 -17.20 27.33 -4.60
CA THR A 335 -16.18 27.97 -5.42
C THR A 335 -16.37 27.72 -6.92
N GLY A 336 -17.07 26.67 -7.30
CA GLY A 336 -17.13 26.19 -8.66
C GLY A 336 -15.82 25.51 -9.14
N ILE A 337 -14.78 25.43 -8.30
CA ILE A 337 -13.53 24.70 -8.60
C ILE A 337 -13.73 23.24 -8.27
N THR A 338 -13.62 22.35 -9.26
CA THR A 338 -13.78 20.90 -9.08
C THR A 338 -12.42 20.19 -9.10
N LEU A 339 -12.29 19.18 -8.26
CA LEU A 339 -11.24 18.17 -8.43
C LEU A 339 -11.53 17.32 -9.66
N ASP A 340 -10.50 16.83 -10.32
CA ASP A 340 -10.67 15.91 -11.45
C ASP A 340 -10.89 14.47 -10.97
N TYR A 341 -10.30 14.11 -9.83
CA TYR A 341 -10.48 12.78 -9.23
C TYR A 341 -10.17 12.77 -7.72
N ILE A 342 -10.66 11.72 -7.07
CA ILE A 342 -10.37 11.41 -5.66
C ILE A 342 -9.92 9.95 -5.57
N VAL A 343 -8.78 9.70 -4.92
CA VAL A 343 -8.31 8.36 -4.59
C VAL A 343 -8.59 8.09 -3.11
N VAL A 344 -9.46 7.12 -2.84
CA VAL A 344 -9.68 6.61 -1.49
C VAL A 344 -8.67 5.51 -1.21
N ASP A 345 -7.79 5.73 -0.22
CA ASP A 345 -6.80 4.75 0.24
C ASP A 345 -7.27 4.17 1.58
N GLY A 346 -7.76 2.94 1.59
CA GLY A 346 -8.32 2.29 2.78
C GLY A 346 -7.29 2.09 3.89
N ALA A 347 -7.74 2.02 5.15
CA ALA A 347 -6.90 1.81 6.33
C ALA A 347 -6.06 0.52 6.25
N GLU A 348 -6.50 -0.47 5.48
CA GLU A 348 -5.75 -1.68 5.13
C GLU A 348 -4.60 -1.45 4.13
N GLY A 349 -4.41 -0.23 3.65
CA GLY A 349 -3.31 0.17 2.79
C GLY A 349 -1.94 -0.15 3.39
N GLY A 350 -0.90 -0.21 2.57
CA GLY A 350 0.46 -0.54 3.00
C GLY A 350 1.37 0.68 3.06
N THR A 351 2.48 0.53 3.80
CA THR A 351 3.57 1.50 3.86
C THR A 351 4.90 0.81 4.14
N GLY A 352 6.01 1.49 3.87
CA GLY A 352 7.34 1.03 4.25
C GLY A 352 7.61 1.12 5.75
N ALA A 353 7.01 2.09 6.43
CA ALA A 353 7.15 2.31 7.88
C ALA A 353 5.94 3.06 8.42
N ALA A 354 5.34 2.53 9.48
CA ALA A 354 4.30 3.19 10.27
C ALA A 354 4.33 2.69 11.72
N PRO A 355 3.93 3.51 12.70
CA PRO A 355 3.64 3.01 14.03
C PRO A 355 2.53 1.95 13.98
N VAL A 356 2.66 0.88 14.78
CA VAL A 356 1.74 -0.27 14.75
C VAL A 356 0.31 0.16 15.12
N GLU A 357 0.17 1.08 16.07
CA GLU A 357 -1.13 1.60 16.49
C GLU A 357 -1.86 2.33 15.35
N PHE A 358 -1.13 3.10 14.54
CA PHE A 358 -1.72 3.76 13.36
C PHE A 358 -2.21 2.74 12.35
N SER A 359 -1.36 1.78 11.96
CA SER A 359 -1.73 0.76 10.98
C SER A 359 -2.91 -0.13 11.44
N ASN A 360 -3.12 -0.27 12.75
CA ASN A 360 -4.13 -1.18 13.29
C ASN A 360 -5.41 -0.47 13.76
N ARG A 361 -5.41 0.86 13.94
CA ARG A 361 -6.48 1.54 14.66
C ARG A 361 -6.91 2.89 14.08
N VAL A 362 -6.23 3.42 13.07
CA VAL A 362 -6.50 4.77 12.55
C VAL A 362 -6.88 4.70 11.08
N GLY A 363 -7.94 5.41 10.72
CA GLY A 363 -8.46 5.47 9.36
C GLY A 363 -9.64 4.55 9.10
N MET A 364 -10.42 4.88 8.10
CA MET A 364 -11.59 4.12 7.66
C MET A 364 -11.15 3.03 6.68
N PRO A 365 -11.64 1.79 6.80
CA PRO A 365 -11.42 0.76 5.79
C PRO A 365 -11.91 1.20 4.41
N LEU A 366 -11.39 0.57 3.36
CA LEU A 366 -11.66 0.98 1.98
C LEU A 366 -13.14 0.95 1.64
N ARG A 367 -13.86 -0.09 2.04
CA ARG A 367 -15.29 -0.25 1.72
C ARG A 367 -16.10 0.95 2.23
N GLU A 368 -16.02 1.24 3.51
CA GLU A 368 -16.75 2.33 4.15
C GLU A 368 -16.32 3.69 3.61
N GLY A 369 -15.02 3.89 3.41
CA GLY A 369 -14.48 5.12 2.84
C GLY A 369 -14.95 5.34 1.40
N LEU A 370 -14.99 4.29 0.59
CA LEU A 370 -15.41 4.35 -0.80
C LEU A 370 -16.92 4.64 -0.92
N ILE A 371 -17.75 3.97 -0.11
CA ILE A 371 -19.19 4.23 -0.04
C ILE A 371 -19.45 5.69 0.38
N LEU A 372 -18.75 6.18 1.40
CA LEU A 372 -18.92 7.55 1.88
C LEU A 372 -18.57 8.58 0.80
N VAL A 373 -17.41 8.44 0.15
CA VAL A 373 -16.96 9.40 -0.88
C VAL A 373 -17.85 9.29 -2.12
N ARG A 374 -18.25 8.08 -2.54
CA ARG A 374 -19.23 7.87 -3.61
C ARG A 374 -20.53 8.59 -3.28
N ASN A 375 -21.08 8.41 -2.08
CA ASN A 375 -22.32 9.04 -1.65
C ASN A 375 -22.19 10.56 -1.56
N ALA A 376 -21.06 11.07 -1.10
CA ALA A 376 -20.78 12.51 -1.09
C ALA A 376 -20.79 13.10 -2.52
N LEU A 377 -20.15 12.42 -3.47
CA LEU A 377 -20.14 12.86 -4.88
C LEU A 377 -21.52 12.75 -5.55
N VAL A 378 -22.22 11.65 -5.34
CA VAL A 378 -23.57 11.43 -5.94
C VAL A 378 -24.59 12.36 -5.29
N GLY A 379 -24.66 12.39 -3.96
CA GLY A 379 -25.63 13.21 -3.22
C GLY A 379 -25.45 14.71 -3.44
N THR A 380 -24.27 15.16 -3.88
CA THR A 380 -24.04 16.56 -4.26
C THR A 380 -24.05 16.81 -5.77
N GLY A 381 -24.31 15.78 -6.61
CA GLY A 381 -24.33 15.89 -8.06
C GLY A 381 -22.96 16.08 -8.71
N LEU A 382 -21.85 15.82 -7.99
CA LEU A 382 -20.47 16.01 -8.48
C LEU A 382 -19.87 14.76 -9.17
N LYS A 383 -20.46 13.56 -8.98
CA LYS A 383 -19.93 12.29 -9.51
C LYS A 383 -19.67 12.27 -11.02
N PRO A 384 -20.48 12.93 -11.89
CA PRO A 384 -20.19 12.96 -13.34
C PRO A 384 -18.86 13.65 -13.68
N GLU A 385 -18.46 14.66 -12.90
CA GLU A 385 -17.25 15.45 -13.14
C GLU A 385 -16.03 14.92 -12.40
N VAL A 386 -16.22 14.34 -11.19
CA VAL A 386 -15.15 13.86 -10.33
C VAL A 386 -15.09 12.33 -10.37
N LYS A 387 -13.98 11.81 -10.87
CA LYS A 387 -13.75 10.37 -10.91
C LYS A 387 -13.29 9.86 -9.54
N LEU A 388 -13.56 8.58 -9.25
CA LEU A 388 -13.28 7.96 -7.96
C LEU A 388 -12.38 6.74 -8.15
N ALA A 389 -11.24 6.71 -7.48
CA ALA A 389 -10.34 5.57 -7.49
C ALA A 389 -10.28 4.87 -6.13
N ALA A 390 -10.12 3.54 -6.16
CA ALA A 390 -9.96 2.71 -4.98
C ALA A 390 -8.51 2.24 -4.84
N ALA A 391 -7.91 2.44 -3.67
CA ALA A 391 -6.61 1.91 -3.28
C ALA A 391 -6.69 1.23 -1.90
N GLY A 392 -6.13 0.04 -1.77
CA GLY A 392 -6.17 -0.76 -0.56
C GLY A 392 -6.31 -2.25 -0.90
N MET A 393 -5.27 -3.03 -0.65
CA MET A 393 -5.21 -4.48 -0.87
C MET A 393 -5.68 -5.00 -2.25
N VAL A 394 -5.75 -4.16 -3.27
CA VAL A 394 -6.14 -4.56 -4.63
C VAL A 394 -5.09 -5.53 -5.21
N HIS A 395 -5.52 -6.74 -5.59
CA HIS A 395 -4.64 -7.80 -6.12
C HIS A 395 -5.33 -8.76 -7.10
N SER A 396 -6.66 -8.65 -7.29
CA SER A 396 -7.45 -9.59 -8.10
C SER A 396 -8.55 -8.88 -8.88
N GLY A 397 -9.03 -9.53 -9.96
CA GLY A 397 -10.19 -9.03 -10.71
C GLY A 397 -11.48 -9.01 -9.90
N ALA A 398 -11.67 -9.99 -8.99
CA ALA A 398 -12.82 -10.01 -8.08
C ALA A 398 -12.81 -8.79 -7.13
N GLY A 399 -11.67 -8.50 -6.49
CA GLY A 399 -11.54 -7.32 -5.65
C GLY A 399 -11.76 -6.01 -6.43
N MET A 400 -11.37 -5.95 -7.71
CA MET A 400 -11.71 -4.82 -8.57
C MET A 400 -13.22 -4.73 -8.80
N ALA A 401 -13.90 -5.84 -9.13
CA ALA A 401 -15.34 -5.85 -9.36
C ALA A 401 -16.13 -5.39 -8.12
N MET A 402 -15.72 -5.80 -6.91
CA MET A 402 -16.28 -5.31 -5.66
C MET A 402 -16.12 -3.78 -5.55
N ASN A 403 -14.92 -3.25 -5.77
CA ASN A 403 -14.68 -1.81 -5.69
C ASN A 403 -15.49 -1.00 -6.73
N PHE A 404 -15.64 -1.52 -7.95
CA PHE A 404 -16.49 -0.89 -8.98
C PHE A 404 -17.94 -0.87 -8.57
N GLY A 405 -18.47 -1.94 -7.98
CA GLY A 405 -19.82 -1.98 -7.43
C GLY A 405 -20.06 -0.97 -6.31
N LEU A 406 -19.00 -0.58 -5.59
CA LEU A 406 -19.06 0.47 -4.57
C LEU A 406 -18.84 1.89 -5.15
N GLY A 407 -18.62 2.02 -6.46
CA GLY A 407 -18.59 3.30 -7.17
C GLY A 407 -17.21 3.76 -7.64
N ALA A 408 -16.17 2.92 -7.56
CA ALA A 408 -14.87 3.21 -8.13
C ALA A 408 -14.93 3.24 -9.68
N ASP A 409 -14.18 4.15 -10.29
CA ASP A 409 -13.98 4.23 -11.73
C ASP A 409 -12.72 3.47 -12.17
N TRP A 410 -11.75 3.31 -11.27
CA TRP A 410 -10.56 2.46 -11.43
C TRP A 410 -9.94 2.07 -10.08
N CYS A 411 -8.92 1.22 -10.10
CA CYS A 411 -8.20 0.76 -8.93
C CYS A 411 -6.69 1.03 -9.03
N ASN A 412 -6.07 1.30 -7.89
CA ASN A 412 -4.63 1.41 -7.73
C ASN A 412 -4.11 0.29 -6.83
N ALA A 413 -3.00 -0.34 -7.21
CA ALA A 413 -2.36 -1.39 -6.43
C ALA A 413 -0.89 -1.04 -6.13
N GLY A 414 -0.49 -1.07 -4.86
CA GLY A 414 0.92 -0.95 -4.45
C GLY A 414 1.54 -2.32 -4.22
N ARG A 415 1.11 -3.00 -3.14
CA ARG A 415 1.67 -4.30 -2.76
C ARG A 415 1.45 -5.40 -3.79
N GLY A 416 0.34 -5.35 -4.56
CA GLY A 416 0.14 -6.24 -5.71
C GLY A 416 1.30 -6.16 -6.70
N PHE A 417 1.70 -4.97 -7.11
CA PHE A 417 2.85 -4.78 -7.98
C PHE A 417 4.20 -5.09 -7.30
N MET A 418 4.32 -4.89 -5.98
CA MET A 418 5.50 -5.36 -5.24
C MET A 418 5.63 -6.88 -5.29
N PHE A 419 4.54 -7.63 -5.12
CA PHE A 419 4.55 -9.09 -5.30
C PHE A 419 4.89 -9.49 -6.74
N ALA A 420 4.41 -8.76 -7.73
CA ALA A 420 4.79 -8.99 -9.13
C ALA A 420 6.30 -8.81 -9.35
N LEU A 421 6.95 -7.84 -8.68
CA LEU A 421 8.41 -7.70 -8.65
C LEU A 421 9.11 -8.85 -7.94
N GLY A 422 8.43 -9.60 -7.08
CA GLY A 422 8.96 -10.73 -6.31
C GLY A 422 9.10 -10.45 -4.81
N CYS A 423 8.32 -9.55 -4.24
CA CYS A 423 8.24 -9.36 -2.79
C CYS A 423 7.82 -10.66 -2.10
N VAL A 424 8.47 -11.00 -1.00
CA VAL A 424 8.19 -12.22 -0.19
C VAL A 424 7.55 -11.90 1.16
N GLN A 425 7.02 -10.70 1.33
CA GLN A 425 6.39 -10.23 2.58
C GLN A 425 7.29 -10.42 3.82
N SER A 426 8.59 -10.13 3.67
CA SER A 426 9.57 -10.28 4.75
C SER A 426 9.42 -9.27 5.90
N MET A 427 8.57 -8.26 5.75
CA MET A 427 8.31 -7.19 6.72
C MET A 427 9.56 -6.36 7.11
N LYS A 428 10.62 -6.36 6.26
CA LYS A 428 11.90 -5.66 6.49
C LYS A 428 12.05 -4.36 5.67
N CYS A 429 10.95 -3.78 5.20
CA CYS A 429 10.98 -2.59 4.32
C CYS A 429 11.56 -1.35 5.01
N HIS A 430 11.34 -1.19 6.32
CA HIS A 430 11.84 -0.05 7.11
C HIS A 430 13.34 -0.14 7.44
N ALA A 431 13.90 -1.37 7.48
CA ALA A 431 15.23 -1.64 8.02
C ALA A 431 16.36 -1.60 6.98
N ASP A 432 16.06 -1.24 5.73
CA ASP A 432 17.00 -1.27 4.59
C ASP A 432 17.59 -2.66 4.26
N THR A 433 16.99 -3.72 4.81
CA THR A 433 17.45 -5.12 4.70
C THR A 433 16.52 -6.00 3.88
N CYS A 434 15.76 -5.40 2.94
CA CYS A 434 14.84 -6.14 2.08
C CYS A 434 15.59 -7.22 1.27
N PRO A 435 15.27 -8.52 1.47
CA PRO A 435 16.02 -9.62 0.84
C PRO A 435 15.86 -9.70 -0.67
N THR A 436 14.81 -9.08 -1.22
CA THR A 436 14.48 -9.13 -2.66
C THR A 436 14.97 -7.90 -3.43
N GLY A 437 15.66 -6.96 -2.77
CA GLY A 437 16.18 -5.76 -3.41
C GLY A 437 15.13 -4.70 -3.76
N ILE A 438 13.87 -4.88 -3.34
CA ILE A 438 12.76 -3.98 -3.70
C ILE A 438 12.77 -2.72 -2.81
N ALA A 439 12.75 -2.88 -1.48
CA ALA A 439 12.62 -1.78 -0.53
C ALA A 439 13.93 -1.56 0.27
N THR A 440 15.03 -1.36 -0.43
CA THR A 440 16.37 -1.14 0.12
C THR A 440 17.19 -0.22 -0.75
N GLN A 441 18.16 0.49 -0.15
CA GLN A 441 19.16 1.28 -0.85
C GLN A 441 20.53 0.58 -0.90
N ASP A 442 20.65 -0.61 -0.31
CA ASP A 442 21.85 -1.45 -0.42
C ASP A 442 22.09 -1.89 -1.86
N ALA A 443 23.18 -1.42 -2.45
CA ALA A 443 23.55 -1.68 -3.85
C ALA A 443 23.71 -3.19 -4.16
N THR A 444 24.18 -3.97 -3.18
CA THR A 444 24.38 -5.43 -3.35
C THR A 444 23.03 -6.15 -3.45
N ARG A 445 22.07 -5.78 -2.61
CA ARG A 445 20.71 -6.34 -2.63
C ARG A 445 19.93 -5.89 -3.86
N GLN A 446 20.01 -4.60 -4.22
CA GLN A 446 19.35 -4.07 -5.42
C GLN A 446 19.77 -4.78 -6.70
N ARG A 447 21.05 -5.11 -6.84
CA ARG A 447 21.60 -5.79 -8.02
C ARG A 447 20.93 -7.13 -8.32
N GLY A 448 20.36 -7.79 -7.30
CA GLY A 448 19.58 -9.02 -7.47
C GLY A 448 18.23 -8.82 -8.17
N LEU A 449 17.73 -7.58 -8.23
CA LEU A 449 16.51 -7.22 -8.95
C LEU A 449 16.88 -6.71 -10.35
N VAL A 450 16.62 -7.51 -11.40
CA VAL A 450 16.90 -7.17 -12.80
C VAL A 450 15.71 -6.44 -13.40
N PRO A 451 15.79 -5.10 -13.65
CA PRO A 451 14.62 -4.31 -14.03
C PRO A 451 13.90 -4.81 -15.29
N MET A 452 14.67 -5.25 -16.30
CA MET A 452 14.12 -5.70 -17.59
C MET A 452 13.17 -6.90 -17.45
N GLU A 453 13.57 -7.92 -16.68
CA GLU A 453 12.77 -9.11 -16.43
C GLU A 453 11.57 -8.82 -15.51
N LYS A 454 11.79 -7.96 -14.51
CA LYS A 454 10.73 -7.59 -13.57
C LYS A 454 9.66 -6.70 -14.20
N ALA A 455 10.02 -5.85 -15.14
CA ALA A 455 9.08 -5.04 -15.91
C ALA A 455 8.05 -5.90 -16.66
N GLU A 456 8.49 -7.01 -17.25
CA GLU A 456 7.59 -7.95 -17.92
C GLU A 456 6.59 -8.57 -16.94
N ARG A 457 7.03 -8.91 -15.70
CA ARG A 457 6.14 -9.42 -14.65
C ARG A 457 5.11 -8.38 -14.22
N VAL A 458 5.51 -7.12 -14.11
CA VAL A 458 4.64 -5.98 -13.80
C VAL A 458 3.54 -5.85 -14.86
N ALA A 459 3.91 -5.82 -16.15
CA ALA A 459 2.95 -5.73 -17.25
C ALA A 459 2.03 -6.96 -17.33
N ARG A 460 2.57 -8.18 -17.11
CA ARG A 460 1.77 -9.41 -17.09
C ARG A 460 0.76 -9.44 -15.95
N PHE A 461 1.16 -9.07 -14.75
CA PHE A 461 0.26 -9.02 -13.61
C PHE A 461 -0.93 -8.09 -13.88
N GLN A 462 -0.69 -6.90 -14.38
CA GLN A 462 -1.74 -5.95 -14.75
C GLN A 462 -2.68 -6.54 -15.80
N ARG A 463 -2.13 -7.02 -16.91
CA ARG A 463 -2.91 -7.58 -18.03
C ARG A 463 -3.77 -8.78 -17.61
N HIS A 464 -3.21 -9.75 -16.89
CA HIS A 464 -3.96 -10.94 -16.44
C HIS A 464 -5.01 -10.58 -15.40
N THR A 465 -4.75 -9.59 -14.55
CA THR A 465 -5.75 -9.12 -13.58
C THR A 465 -6.91 -8.40 -14.28
N LEU A 466 -6.63 -7.56 -15.26
CA LEU A 466 -7.67 -6.94 -16.08
C LEU A 466 -8.45 -7.96 -16.93
N HIS A 467 -7.78 -8.99 -17.43
CA HIS A 467 -8.46 -10.09 -18.12
C HIS A 467 -9.45 -10.81 -17.20
N SER A 468 -9.03 -11.20 -16.00
CA SER A 468 -9.91 -11.80 -15.00
C SER A 468 -11.05 -10.87 -14.59
N PHE A 469 -10.79 -9.57 -14.43
CA PHE A 469 -11.83 -8.58 -14.16
C PHE A 469 -12.85 -8.51 -15.29
N ARG A 470 -12.39 -8.51 -16.56
CA ARG A 470 -13.27 -8.54 -17.73
C ARG A 470 -14.15 -9.79 -17.75
N GLU A 471 -13.61 -10.96 -17.45
CA GLU A 471 -14.38 -12.21 -17.40
C GLU A 471 -15.53 -12.13 -16.38
N MET A 472 -15.32 -11.44 -15.24
CA MET A 472 -16.38 -11.21 -14.26
C MET A 472 -17.46 -10.27 -14.80
N VAL A 473 -17.11 -9.15 -15.43
CA VAL A 473 -18.07 -8.24 -16.08
C VAL A 473 -18.90 -8.98 -17.12
N VAL A 474 -18.23 -9.80 -17.94
CA VAL A 474 -18.88 -10.68 -18.95
C VAL A 474 -19.84 -11.66 -18.30
N ALA A 475 -19.42 -12.35 -17.23
CA ALA A 475 -20.23 -13.33 -16.52
C ALA A 475 -21.46 -12.68 -15.87
N MET A 476 -21.39 -11.43 -15.45
CA MET A 476 -22.51 -10.65 -14.91
C MET A 476 -23.49 -10.20 -16.00
N GLY A 477 -23.17 -10.39 -17.29
CA GLY A 477 -23.99 -9.99 -18.43
C GLY A 477 -23.95 -8.49 -18.73
N LEU A 478 -22.91 -7.79 -18.26
CA LEU A 478 -22.78 -6.34 -18.38
C LEU A 478 -21.96 -5.93 -19.62
N ASP A 479 -22.20 -4.73 -20.16
CA ASP A 479 -21.48 -4.17 -21.29
C ASP A 479 -20.16 -3.52 -20.90
N ASN A 480 -20.12 -2.97 -19.69
CA ASN A 480 -18.94 -2.28 -19.16
C ASN A 480 -18.90 -2.32 -17.63
N PRO A 481 -17.73 -2.12 -17.01
CA PRO A 481 -17.56 -2.28 -15.57
C PRO A 481 -18.28 -1.22 -14.72
N TRP A 482 -18.59 -0.05 -15.26
CA TRP A 482 -19.31 1.00 -14.50
C TRP A 482 -20.82 0.70 -14.35
N GLN A 483 -21.31 -0.37 -14.99
CA GLN A 483 -22.65 -0.92 -14.75
C GLN A 483 -22.71 -1.84 -13.53
N ILE A 484 -21.55 -2.21 -12.95
CA ILE A 484 -21.55 -2.96 -11.69
C ILE A 484 -22.11 -2.06 -10.60
N ALA A 485 -23.26 -2.46 -10.06
CA ALA A 485 -23.97 -1.74 -9.00
C ALA A 485 -23.85 -2.49 -7.66
N PRO A 486 -24.11 -1.83 -6.52
CA PRO A 486 -24.14 -2.49 -5.22
C PRO A 486 -25.07 -3.71 -5.14
N ALA A 487 -26.19 -3.68 -5.89
CA ALA A 487 -27.13 -4.80 -5.98
C ALA A 487 -26.56 -6.08 -6.63
N HIS A 488 -25.44 -5.98 -7.36
CA HIS A 488 -24.75 -7.13 -7.93
C HIS A 488 -23.81 -7.84 -6.95
N ILE A 489 -23.58 -7.26 -5.78
CA ILE A 489 -22.72 -7.79 -4.72
C ILE A 489 -23.62 -8.25 -3.58
N SER A 490 -23.48 -9.50 -3.18
CA SER A 490 -24.17 -10.06 -2.02
C SER A 490 -23.18 -10.42 -0.93
N GLU A 491 -23.58 -10.26 0.32
CA GLU A 491 -22.81 -10.59 1.51
C GLU A 491 -23.63 -11.47 2.45
N ARG A 492 -22.98 -12.45 3.05
CA ARG A 492 -23.59 -13.31 4.06
C ARG A 492 -23.60 -12.61 5.42
N GLN A 493 -24.76 -12.61 6.04
CA GLN A 493 -24.98 -12.06 7.38
C GLN A 493 -25.37 -13.18 8.35
N ASN A 494 -24.75 -13.25 9.53
CA ASN A 494 -25.15 -14.13 10.65
C ASN A 494 -25.46 -15.59 10.23
N GLY A 495 -24.61 -16.19 9.40
CA GLY A 495 -24.62 -17.60 9.01
C GLY A 495 -25.78 -18.07 8.11
N ALA A 496 -26.98 -17.55 8.28
CA ALA A 496 -28.17 -18.04 7.58
C ALA A 496 -28.77 -17.05 6.57
N GLN A 497 -28.51 -15.77 6.76
CA GLN A 497 -29.06 -14.70 5.92
C GLN A 497 -27.99 -14.12 5.00
N SER A 498 -28.39 -13.73 3.82
CA SER A 498 -27.57 -12.97 2.89
C SER A 498 -28.41 -11.86 2.29
N ASP A 499 -27.79 -10.72 2.06
CA ASP A 499 -28.45 -9.61 1.39
C ASP A 499 -27.47 -8.93 0.42
N SER A 500 -28.00 -8.14 -0.50
CA SER A 500 -27.17 -7.36 -1.41
C SER A 500 -26.65 -6.09 -0.70
N ILE A 501 -25.49 -5.62 -1.16
CA ILE A 501 -24.81 -4.49 -0.53
C ILE A 501 -25.66 -3.21 -0.55
N ASP A 502 -26.51 -3.01 -1.55
CA ASP A 502 -27.45 -1.87 -1.60
C ASP A 502 -28.53 -1.90 -0.51
N ARG A 503 -28.78 -3.07 0.09
CA ARG A 503 -29.68 -3.20 1.24
C ARG A 503 -28.96 -3.13 2.58
N LEU A 504 -27.70 -3.52 2.60
CA LEU A 504 -26.86 -3.49 3.79
C LEU A 504 -26.31 -2.10 4.07
N HIS A 505 -26.08 -1.31 3.02
CA HIS A 505 -25.57 0.05 3.10
C HIS A 505 -26.50 1.02 2.39
N HIS A 506 -26.51 2.26 2.86
CA HIS A 506 -27.30 3.31 2.24
C HIS A 506 -26.53 3.96 1.08
N PHE A 507 -27.12 3.93 -0.12
CA PHE A 507 -26.58 4.56 -1.32
C PHE A 507 -27.47 5.73 -1.72
N LEU A 508 -26.87 6.93 -1.80
CA LEU A 508 -27.58 8.15 -2.12
C LEU A 508 -27.91 8.26 -3.62
N GLU A 509 -29.06 8.87 -3.88
CA GLU A 509 -29.49 9.31 -5.21
C GLU A 509 -28.83 10.64 -5.61
N PRO A 510 -28.75 10.95 -6.92
CA PRO A 510 -28.20 12.21 -7.39
C PRO A 510 -28.87 13.44 -6.81
N GLY A 511 -28.14 14.29 -6.09
CA GLY A 511 -28.66 15.53 -5.49
C GLY A 511 -29.29 15.37 -4.11
N GLU A 512 -29.43 14.19 -3.57
CA GLU A 512 -30.18 13.92 -2.33
C GLU A 512 -29.64 14.69 -1.12
N LEU A 513 -28.30 14.92 -1.02
CA LEU A 513 -27.73 15.77 0.04
C LEU A 513 -28.07 17.25 -0.10
N LEU A 514 -28.51 17.69 -1.27
CA LEU A 514 -28.91 19.08 -1.52
C LEU A 514 -30.41 19.30 -1.27
N ASP A 515 -31.22 18.30 -1.65
CA ASP A 515 -32.66 18.39 -1.65
C ASP A 515 -33.31 17.99 -0.31
N SER A 516 -32.78 16.93 0.32
CA SER A 516 -33.33 16.34 1.55
C SER A 516 -32.26 15.67 2.44
N PRO A 517 -31.23 16.39 2.84
CA PRO A 517 -30.11 15.80 3.63
C PRO A 517 -30.58 15.17 4.94
N GLU A 518 -31.65 15.67 5.55
CA GLU A 518 -32.22 15.17 6.80
C GLU A 518 -32.78 13.75 6.70
N SER A 519 -33.11 13.28 5.50
CA SER A 519 -33.59 11.91 5.26
C SER A 519 -32.47 10.90 5.15
N THR A 520 -31.23 11.35 5.10
CA THR A 520 -30.04 10.50 4.88
C THR A 520 -29.34 10.17 6.20
N PRO A 521 -28.59 9.05 6.27
CA PRO A 521 -27.77 8.74 7.44
C PRO A 521 -26.61 9.74 7.63
N TYR A 522 -26.39 10.62 6.68
CA TYR A 522 -25.32 11.63 6.69
C TYR A 522 -25.79 13.01 7.18
N ALA A 523 -27.06 13.18 7.56
CA ALA A 523 -27.66 14.45 7.98
C ALA A 523 -26.79 15.25 8.95
N SER A 524 -26.33 14.61 10.03
CA SER A 524 -25.51 15.26 11.06
C SER A 524 -24.13 15.69 10.51
N ALA A 525 -23.45 14.79 9.80
CA ALA A 525 -22.12 15.09 9.25
C ALA A 525 -22.19 16.15 8.12
N TRP A 526 -23.26 16.13 7.32
CA TRP A 526 -23.52 17.15 6.31
C TRP A 526 -23.80 18.51 6.94
N ALA A 527 -24.61 18.57 8.00
CA ALA A 527 -24.89 19.81 8.72
C ALA A 527 -23.62 20.39 9.39
N ALA A 528 -22.78 19.54 9.97
CA ALA A 528 -21.54 19.95 10.60
C ALA A 528 -20.45 20.41 9.61
N ALA A 529 -20.53 20.02 8.35
CA ALA A 529 -19.54 20.35 7.32
C ALA A 529 -19.64 21.81 6.87
N ARG A 530 -18.49 22.47 6.70
CA ARG A 530 -18.38 23.86 6.21
C ARG A 530 -17.32 23.96 5.12
N ALA A 531 -17.56 24.78 4.11
CA ALA A 531 -16.61 25.01 3.01
C ALA A 531 -15.36 25.79 3.45
N ASP A 532 -15.50 26.63 4.47
CA ASP A 532 -14.46 27.54 4.94
C ASP A 532 -13.56 26.97 6.08
N THR A 533 -13.85 25.78 6.57
CA THR A 533 -13.05 25.11 7.61
C THR A 533 -13.21 23.59 7.59
N PHE A 534 -12.15 22.85 7.93
CA PHE A 534 -12.23 21.41 8.22
C PHE A 534 -12.75 21.10 9.63
N GLY A 535 -12.88 22.12 10.51
CA GLY A 535 -13.52 21.96 11.82
C GLY A 535 -15.03 21.77 11.69
N GLU A 536 -15.62 21.14 12.72
CA GLU A 536 -17.08 20.98 12.80
C GLU A 536 -17.75 22.34 13.04
N ALA A 537 -18.93 22.54 12.47
CA ALA A 537 -19.80 23.65 12.84
C ALA A 537 -20.23 23.48 14.31
N ALA A 538 -20.18 24.54 15.10
CA ALA A 538 -20.55 24.57 16.50
C ALA A 538 -22.06 24.34 16.70
#